data_ad46e0e3cd80a4fce9ea7a42e81b29ba
#
_entry.id   ad46e0e3cd80a4fce9ea7a42e81b29ba
#
_cell.length_a   1.000
_cell.length_b   1.000
_cell.length_c   1.000
_cell.angle_alpha   90.00
_cell.angle_beta   90.00
_cell.angle_gamma   90.00
#
_symmetry.space_group_name_H-M   'P 1'
#
loop_
_entity.id
_entity.type
_entity.pdbx_description
1 polymer ?
#
loop_
_entity_poly.entity_id
_entity_poly.type
_entity_poly.pdbx_seq_one_letter_code
_entity_poly.pdbx_strand_id
1 'polypeptide(L)'
;MTIFSVANTNEVHAGSPSAFACHGQRRAVGLSLCSLVLLQALNSGIALAGSPINETREVSADGTVEISNVRGSVTVRGWDKPTVEITGTLGEGSKGLTIDGSGSRLRIKVEPPGSQGWFSWGSSNNMQDSTLDIRMPRQGSLQVDVVSAMVDASGIAGPELRVETVSGKVKLEAKVRELAVDSVSGNIDMNGSADHAKFESVSGDVRLRAGGGEFKFDTVSGDVDAELATYRAITGGTVSGDMRLSGTPARDARVEVETMSGDVNLDLPGDASGQLHAETFSGSLDTDFGKAAEPDRGPGRSLESTMGDGAGRYHLETFSGDIEIRKR
;
A
#
# COMPACT_ATOMS: atom_id res chain seq x y z
N MET A 1 22.62 20.06 61.99
CA MET A 1 22.81 21.42 62.55
C MET A 1 21.73 22.27 61.88
N THR A 2 20.72 22.58 62.69
CA THR A 2 19.86 23.75 62.81
C THR A 2 18.84 23.94 61.66
N ILE A 3 17.56 23.50 61.74
CA ILE A 3 16.37 23.90 62.53
C ILE A 3 15.97 25.39 62.35
N PHE A 4 14.70 25.57 61.87
CA PHE A 4 13.60 26.47 62.28
C PHE A 4 12.72 26.71 61.06
N SER A 5 11.49 26.20 60.91
CA SER A 5 10.21 26.34 61.69
C SER A 5 9.81 27.79 61.95
N VAL A 6 8.66 28.22 61.47
CA VAL A 6 7.57 28.84 62.22
C VAL A 6 6.39 29.20 61.28
N ALA A 7 5.27 28.70 61.59
CA ALA A 7 3.87 28.95 61.42
C ALA A 7 3.38 30.36 61.89
N ASN A 8 2.26 30.84 61.39
CA ASN A 8 1.10 31.36 62.14
C ASN A 8 0.07 32.00 61.18
N THR A 9 -1.11 31.50 61.03
CA THR A 9 -2.42 31.69 61.68
C THR A 9 -3.03 33.11 61.66
N ASN A 10 -4.37 33.05 61.44
CA ASN A 10 -5.44 33.95 61.86
C ASN A 10 -5.86 35.06 60.86
N GLU A 11 -7.13 35.46 60.73
CA GLU A 11 -8.45 35.06 61.15
C GLU A 11 -9.45 35.99 60.42
N VAL A 12 -10.60 35.44 60.04
CA VAL A 12 -11.99 35.94 60.16
C VAL A 12 -12.28 37.45 60.11
N HIS A 13 -13.18 37.86 59.18
CA HIS A 13 -14.36 38.65 59.60
C HIS A 13 -15.50 38.57 58.61
N ALA A 14 -16.67 38.28 59.19
CA ALA A 14 -17.99 38.27 58.61
C ALA A 14 -18.60 39.69 58.54
N GLY A 15 -19.58 39.90 57.66
CA GLY A 15 -20.38 41.11 57.67
C GLY A 15 -21.44 41.15 56.58
N SER A 16 -22.60 40.60 56.86
CA SER A 16 -23.91 41.02 56.29
C SER A 16 -24.53 42.11 57.23
N PRO A 17 -25.66 42.75 56.94
CA PRO A 17 -26.58 42.82 55.78
C PRO A 17 -27.08 44.25 55.49
N SER A 18 -27.94 44.46 54.49
CA SER A 18 -29.20 45.20 54.66
C SER A 18 -29.97 45.40 53.34
N ALA A 19 -31.21 45.13 53.47
CA ALA A 19 -32.30 45.28 52.52
C ALA A 19 -32.69 46.74 52.35
N PHE A 20 -33.24 47.09 51.20
CA PHE A 20 -34.34 48.06 51.11
C PHE A 20 -35.24 47.72 49.89
N ALA A 21 -36.51 47.59 50.21
CA ALA A 21 -37.66 47.47 49.35
C ALA A 21 -38.13 48.82 48.88
N CYS A 22 -38.78 48.91 47.71
CA CYS A 22 -40.07 49.60 47.52
C CYS A 22 -40.46 49.58 46.01
N HIS A 23 -41.54 48.96 45.68
CA HIS A 23 -42.87 49.48 45.28
C HIS A 23 -43.04 50.10 43.93
N GLY A 24 -44.04 49.58 43.21
CA GLY A 24 -44.78 50.25 42.16
C GLY A 24 -45.21 49.37 41.01
N GLN A 25 -46.22 48.58 41.12
CA GLN A 25 -47.61 48.60 40.65
C GLN A 25 -47.82 49.09 39.19
N ARG A 26 -48.34 48.25 38.35
CA ARG A 26 -49.68 48.09 37.74
C ARG A 26 -49.69 47.72 36.24
N ARG A 27 -50.46 46.64 36.01
CA ARG A 27 -51.45 46.38 34.92
C ARG A 27 -50.95 46.40 33.47
N ALA A 28 -51.14 45.35 32.69
CA ALA A 28 -52.42 44.85 32.15
C ALA A 28 -52.18 43.57 31.29
N VAL A 29 -53.02 42.62 31.52
CA VAL A 29 -53.83 41.79 30.62
C VAL A 29 -53.38 41.70 29.14
N GLY A 30 -53.13 40.50 28.74
CA GLY A 30 -53.07 40.08 27.33
C GLY A 30 -53.02 38.57 27.23
N LEU A 31 -54.20 37.98 27.07
CA LEU A 31 -54.34 36.59 26.64
C LEU A 31 -53.69 36.38 25.31
N SER A 32 -52.87 35.34 25.17
CA SER A 32 -52.81 34.65 23.87
C SER A 32 -52.22 33.26 24.00
N LEU A 33 -53.06 32.33 23.70
CA LEU A 33 -52.91 31.00 23.13
C LEU A 33 -51.65 30.17 23.46
N CYS A 34 -51.94 29.10 24.18
CA CYS A 34 -51.22 27.80 24.07
C CYS A 34 -50.85 27.45 22.64
N SER A 35 -49.57 27.37 22.39
CA SER A 35 -49.05 26.54 21.32
C SER A 35 -48.17 25.47 21.99
N LEU A 36 -48.79 24.35 22.24
CA LEU A 36 -48.17 23.10 22.63
C LEU A 36 -47.34 22.61 21.42
N VAL A 37 -46.08 23.02 21.33
CA VAL A 37 -45.15 22.44 20.38
C VAL A 37 -44.72 21.11 20.96
N LEU A 38 -45.33 20.07 20.41
CA LEU A 38 -44.94 18.69 20.57
C LEU A 38 -43.52 18.53 20.03
N LEU A 39 -42.53 18.57 20.91
CA LEU A 39 -41.15 18.24 20.60
C LEU A 39 -41.10 16.71 20.35
N GLN A 40 -41.37 16.29 19.12
CA GLN A 40 -41.03 14.97 18.68
C GLN A 40 -39.49 14.91 18.67
N ALA A 41 -38.96 14.31 19.72
CA ALA A 41 -37.58 13.81 19.70
C ALA A 41 -37.49 12.78 18.59
N LEU A 42 -37.04 13.22 17.43
CA LEU A 42 -36.44 12.33 16.43
C LEU A 42 -35.24 11.67 17.13
N ASN A 43 -35.47 10.46 17.57
CA ASN A 43 -34.44 9.54 17.98
C ASN A 43 -33.68 9.18 16.65
N SER A 44 -32.93 10.15 16.16
CA SER A 44 -31.90 9.87 15.14
C SER A 44 -30.91 8.96 15.86
N GLY A 45 -30.97 7.67 15.55
CA GLY A 45 -29.93 6.75 15.93
C GLY A 45 -28.60 7.40 15.55
N ILE A 46 -27.83 7.82 16.53
CA ILE A 46 -26.46 8.21 16.33
C ILE A 46 -25.78 6.92 15.86
N ALA A 47 -25.63 6.77 14.53
CA ALA A 47 -24.63 5.85 14.03
C ALA A 47 -23.34 6.32 14.71
N LEU A 48 -22.74 5.48 15.54
CA LEU A 48 -21.42 5.74 16.08
C LEU A 48 -20.48 5.84 14.86
N ALA A 49 -20.23 7.06 14.45
CA ALA A 49 -19.21 7.32 13.42
C ALA A 49 -17.86 7.19 14.12
N GLY A 50 -16.94 6.49 13.50
CA GLY A 50 -15.57 6.39 13.99
C GLY A 50 -14.97 7.77 14.28
N SER A 51 -13.96 7.82 15.13
CA SER A 51 -13.33 9.09 15.54
C SER A 51 -12.68 9.78 14.33
N PRO A 52 -13.03 11.03 13.98
CA PRO A 52 -12.45 11.73 12.86
C PRO A 52 -10.97 12.07 13.12
N ILE A 53 -10.16 11.97 12.08
CA ILE A 53 -8.74 12.33 12.06
C ILE A 53 -8.60 13.61 11.23
N ASN A 54 -7.85 14.59 11.75
CA ASN A 54 -7.46 15.79 11.03
C ASN A 54 -6.18 16.36 11.65
N GLU A 55 -5.04 15.91 11.14
CA GLU A 55 -3.72 16.22 11.66
C GLU A 55 -2.79 16.70 10.55
N THR A 56 -1.90 17.62 10.89
CA THR A 56 -0.85 18.09 9.97
C THR A 56 0.50 18.06 10.68
N ARG A 57 1.53 17.58 9.99
CA ARG A 57 2.91 17.53 10.50
C ARG A 57 3.88 18.07 9.45
N GLU A 58 4.88 18.78 9.91
CA GLU A 58 5.98 19.21 9.04
C GLU A 58 6.96 18.06 8.83
N VAL A 59 7.31 17.81 7.56
CA VAL A 59 8.26 16.76 7.15
C VAL A 59 9.14 17.34 6.05
N SER A 60 10.40 16.94 6.03
CA SER A 60 11.33 17.32 4.95
C SER A 60 10.79 16.85 3.60
N ALA A 61 11.08 17.58 2.54
CA ALA A 61 10.60 17.25 1.19
C ALA A 61 11.02 15.84 0.73
N ASP A 62 12.15 15.35 1.22
CA ASP A 62 12.75 14.03 0.99
C ASP A 62 12.59 13.07 2.19
N GLY A 63 11.79 13.46 3.19
CA GLY A 63 11.56 12.66 4.39
C GLY A 63 10.83 11.35 4.13
N THR A 64 10.94 10.43 5.06
CA THR A 64 10.27 9.12 5.01
C THR A 64 8.96 9.17 5.79
N VAL A 65 7.87 8.72 5.18
CA VAL A 65 6.57 8.55 5.82
C VAL A 65 6.28 7.05 5.95
N GLU A 66 6.13 6.58 7.20
CA GLU A 66 5.79 5.21 7.53
C GLU A 66 4.32 5.15 7.98
N ILE A 67 3.52 4.29 7.38
CA ILE A 67 2.09 4.17 7.65
C ILE A 67 1.78 2.73 8.03
N SER A 68 1.14 2.51 9.18
CA SER A 68 0.69 1.19 9.60
C SER A 68 -0.81 1.19 9.89
N ASN A 69 -1.56 0.32 9.21
CA ASN A 69 -2.99 0.14 9.42
C ASN A 69 -3.36 -1.34 9.43
N VAL A 70 -4.22 -1.73 10.34
CA VAL A 70 -4.64 -3.13 10.45
C VAL A 70 -5.77 -3.44 9.48
N ARG A 71 -6.74 -2.53 9.31
CA ARG A 71 -7.96 -2.81 8.57
C ARG A 71 -8.58 -1.55 7.96
N GLY A 72 -9.15 -1.67 6.76
CA GLY A 72 -9.86 -0.59 6.07
C GLY A 72 -9.14 -0.11 4.83
N SER A 73 -8.79 1.17 4.76
CA SER A 73 -8.11 1.75 3.59
C SER A 73 -7.05 2.78 3.94
N VAL A 74 -6.00 2.80 3.15
CA VAL A 74 -4.93 3.80 3.18
C VAL A 74 -4.80 4.40 1.79
N THR A 75 -5.14 5.67 1.66
CA THR A 75 -4.97 6.44 0.42
C THR A 75 -3.84 7.44 0.62
N VAL A 76 -2.82 7.40 -0.25
CA VAL A 76 -1.68 8.31 -0.18
C VAL A 76 -1.57 9.11 -1.47
N ARG A 77 -1.42 10.42 -1.36
CA ARG A 77 -1.23 11.32 -2.50
C ARG A 77 0.00 12.20 -2.33
N GLY A 78 0.89 12.15 -3.31
CA GLY A 78 2.05 13.03 -3.38
C GLY A 78 1.66 14.45 -3.73
N TRP A 79 2.22 15.46 -3.02
CA TRP A 79 2.04 16.89 -3.31
C TRP A 79 3.36 17.67 -3.21
N ASP A 80 3.32 18.98 -3.45
CA ASP A 80 4.51 19.83 -3.49
C ASP A 80 4.74 20.64 -2.20
N LYS A 81 4.13 20.24 -1.06
CA LYS A 81 4.29 20.92 0.22
C LYS A 81 5.19 20.10 1.15
N PRO A 82 6.03 20.74 1.99
CA PRO A 82 6.87 20.06 2.98
C PRO A 82 6.07 19.73 4.26
N THR A 83 4.87 19.19 4.10
CA THR A 83 3.97 18.80 5.19
C THR A 83 3.29 17.49 4.86
N VAL A 84 2.89 16.76 5.89
CA VAL A 84 2.00 15.61 5.78
C VAL A 84 0.66 15.99 6.39
N GLU A 85 -0.40 15.88 5.60
CA GLU A 85 -1.78 16.04 6.03
C GLU A 85 -2.42 14.67 6.17
N ILE A 86 -3.02 14.40 7.31
CA ILE A 86 -3.60 13.10 7.67
C ILE A 86 -5.06 13.34 8.00
N THR A 87 -5.97 12.82 7.20
CA THR A 87 -7.40 12.90 7.39
C THR A 87 -8.04 11.53 7.34
N GLY A 88 -9.26 11.41 7.82
CA GLY A 88 -9.96 10.13 7.78
C GLY A 88 -10.79 9.85 9.02
N THR A 89 -11.02 8.57 9.27
CA THR A 89 -11.78 8.08 10.42
C THR A 89 -11.14 6.83 11.00
N LEU A 90 -11.03 6.79 12.32
CA LEU A 90 -10.63 5.58 13.03
C LEU A 90 -11.82 4.65 13.18
N GLY A 91 -11.63 3.39 12.86
CA GLY A 91 -12.62 2.34 13.11
C GLY A 91 -12.86 2.14 14.60
N GLU A 92 -14.10 1.85 14.96
CA GLU A 92 -14.44 1.47 16.33
C GLU A 92 -13.59 0.27 16.78
N GLY A 93 -13.22 0.25 18.04
CA GLY A 93 -12.37 -0.77 18.63
C GLY A 93 -10.87 -0.51 18.43
N SER A 94 -10.44 0.48 17.64
CA SER A 94 -9.05 0.94 17.65
C SER A 94 -8.74 1.67 18.96
N LYS A 95 -7.50 1.61 19.44
CA LYS A 95 -7.05 2.39 20.61
C LYS A 95 -6.72 3.84 20.27
N GLY A 96 -6.62 4.18 19.00
CA GLY A 96 -6.29 5.53 18.55
C GLY A 96 -5.30 5.54 17.37
N LEU A 97 -4.88 6.74 17.03
CA LEU A 97 -3.83 7.02 16.06
C LEU A 97 -2.60 7.55 16.78
N THR A 98 -1.47 6.90 16.57
CA THR A 98 -0.18 7.36 17.04
C THR A 98 0.57 8.02 15.88
N ILE A 99 1.05 9.24 16.08
CA ILE A 99 1.83 9.98 15.10
C ILE A 99 3.13 10.40 15.76
N ASP A 100 4.22 9.75 15.37
CA ASP A 100 5.54 9.95 15.97
C ASP A 100 6.55 10.47 14.95
N GLY A 101 7.44 11.33 15.41
CA GLY A 101 8.52 11.88 14.60
C GLY A 101 8.18 13.21 13.95
N SER A 102 9.15 13.75 13.26
CA SER A 102 9.08 15.00 12.48
C SER A 102 10.33 15.15 11.62
N GLY A 103 10.34 16.09 10.71
CA GLY A 103 11.49 16.34 9.85
C GLY A 103 11.76 15.20 8.89
N SER A 104 12.81 14.40 9.09
CA SER A 104 13.22 13.36 8.13
C SER A 104 12.42 12.07 8.20
N ARG A 105 11.67 11.82 9.28
CA ARG A 105 10.87 10.59 9.43
C ARG A 105 9.61 10.87 10.24
N LEU A 106 8.47 10.47 9.68
CA LEU A 106 7.16 10.52 10.32
C LEU A 106 6.53 9.13 10.29
N ARG A 107 6.10 8.64 11.46
CA ARG A 107 5.38 7.37 11.59
C ARG A 107 3.94 7.64 11.97
N ILE A 108 3.01 7.04 11.23
CA ILE A 108 1.56 7.12 11.40
C ILE A 108 1.05 5.71 11.63
N LYS A 109 0.51 5.42 12.80
CA LYS A 109 0.09 4.07 13.16
C LYS A 109 -1.29 4.06 13.80
N VAL A 110 -2.19 3.26 13.23
CA VAL A 110 -3.46 2.92 13.86
C VAL A 110 -3.22 1.82 14.89
N GLU A 111 -3.47 2.11 16.17
CA GLU A 111 -3.24 1.17 17.25
C GLU A 111 -4.39 0.15 17.37
N PRO A 112 -4.12 -1.15 17.24
CA PRO A 112 -5.13 -2.19 17.38
C PRO A 112 -5.60 -2.34 18.83
N PRO A 113 -6.80 -2.90 19.06
CA PRO A 113 -7.25 -3.24 20.41
C PRO A 113 -6.36 -4.33 21.01
N GLY A 114 -5.99 -4.19 22.29
CA GLY A 114 -5.31 -5.24 23.05
C GLY A 114 -3.85 -5.50 22.65
N SER A 115 -2.97 -4.52 22.90
CA SER A 115 -1.52 -4.70 22.71
C SER A 115 -0.87 -5.43 23.88
N GLN A 116 -1.10 -6.73 24.03
CA GLN A 116 -0.22 -7.59 24.81
C GLN A 116 0.28 -8.74 23.95
N GLY A 117 1.37 -8.47 23.23
CA GLY A 117 2.14 -9.48 22.51
C GLY A 117 1.74 -9.70 21.06
N TRP A 118 2.75 -9.89 20.24
CA TRP A 118 2.76 -10.25 18.83
C TRP A 118 1.81 -11.44 18.47
N PHE A 119 1.48 -12.30 19.42
CA PHE A 119 0.64 -13.49 19.21
C PHE A 119 -0.86 -13.28 19.50
N SER A 120 -1.33 -12.06 19.75
CA SER A 120 -2.74 -11.76 20.03
C SER A 120 -3.59 -11.49 18.77
N TRP A 121 -3.17 -11.94 17.61
CA TRP A 121 -3.84 -11.76 16.31
C TRP A 121 -5.22 -12.40 16.19
N GLY A 122 -5.58 -13.30 17.11
CA GLY A 122 -6.90 -13.94 17.16
C GLY A 122 -8.02 -13.11 17.78
N SER A 123 -7.73 -11.97 18.42
CA SER A 123 -8.71 -11.16 19.16
C SER A 123 -9.18 -9.89 18.45
N SER A 124 -8.73 -9.59 17.24
CA SER A 124 -9.07 -8.35 16.53
C SER A 124 -10.43 -8.36 15.81
N ASN A 125 -11.27 -9.35 16.07
CA ASN A 125 -12.58 -9.50 15.40
C ASN A 125 -13.57 -8.36 15.63
N ASN A 126 -13.27 -7.41 16.52
CA ASN A 126 -14.16 -6.28 16.82
C ASN A 126 -13.65 -4.91 16.35
N MET A 127 -12.53 -4.85 15.62
CA MET A 127 -12.06 -3.59 15.05
C MET A 127 -12.77 -3.32 13.74
N GLN A 128 -13.45 -2.18 13.63
CA GLN A 128 -14.04 -1.70 12.39
C GLN A 128 -12.96 -1.12 11.45
N ASP A 129 -13.32 -0.91 10.20
CA ASP A 129 -12.41 -0.39 9.20
C ASP A 129 -12.00 1.06 9.52
N SER A 130 -10.70 1.34 9.49
CA SER A 130 -10.14 2.69 9.57
C SER A 130 -9.84 3.20 8.17
N THR A 131 -10.21 4.45 7.90
CA THR A 131 -9.90 5.11 6.64
C THR A 131 -8.85 6.17 6.89
N LEU A 132 -7.73 6.08 6.19
CA LEU A 132 -6.66 7.08 6.22
C LEU A 132 -6.51 7.70 4.83
N ASP A 133 -6.62 9.02 4.73
CA ASP A 133 -6.33 9.82 3.54
C ASP A 133 -5.15 10.74 3.86
N ILE A 134 -4.01 10.47 3.24
CA ILE A 134 -2.72 11.07 3.57
C ILE A 134 -2.17 11.79 2.36
N ARG A 135 -1.79 13.05 2.54
CA ARG A 135 -1.04 13.81 1.56
C ARG A 135 0.37 14.01 2.08
N MET A 136 1.37 13.69 1.28
CA MET A 136 2.78 13.78 1.65
C MET A 136 3.63 14.43 0.56
N PRO A 137 4.83 14.93 0.89
CA PRO A 137 5.75 15.41 -0.13
C PRO A 137 6.03 14.32 -1.18
N ARG A 138 5.83 14.65 -2.47
CA ARG A 138 6.01 13.67 -3.56
C ARG A 138 7.43 13.11 -3.67
N GLN A 139 8.43 13.88 -3.24
CA GLN A 139 9.85 13.49 -3.27
C GLN A 139 10.25 12.63 -2.06
N GLY A 140 9.35 12.45 -1.09
CA GLY A 140 9.60 11.62 0.08
C GLY A 140 9.55 10.13 -0.21
N SER A 141 10.20 9.34 0.64
CA SER A 141 10.05 7.88 0.68
C SER A 141 8.74 7.50 1.39
N LEU A 142 8.09 6.45 0.92
CA LEU A 142 6.86 5.94 1.49
C LEU A 142 7.01 4.47 1.87
N GLN A 143 6.67 4.13 3.12
CA GLN A 143 6.52 2.77 3.57
C GLN A 143 5.10 2.56 4.11
N VAL A 144 4.42 1.50 3.67
CA VAL A 144 3.05 1.17 4.08
C VAL A 144 2.97 -0.27 4.51
N ASP A 145 2.63 -0.50 5.78
CA ASP A 145 2.50 -1.82 6.37
C ASP A 145 1.03 -2.04 6.76
N VAL A 146 0.35 -2.95 6.08
CA VAL A 146 -1.07 -3.20 6.33
C VAL A 146 -1.37 -4.69 6.47
N VAL A 147 -2.45 -5.01 7.19
CA VAL A 147 -2.87 -6.41 7.36
C VAL A 147 -4.04 -6.73 6.43
N SER A 148 -5.14 -6.03 6.57
CA SER A 148 -6.39 -6.25 5.82
C SER A 148 -6.94 -4.93 5.29
N ALA A 149 -6.08 -4.11 4.71
CA ALA A 149 -6.47 -2.80 4.20
C ALA A 149 -6.12 -2.64 2.73
N MET A 150 -6.97 -1.91 2.01
CA MET A 150 -6.66 -1.48 0.66
C MET A 150 -5.62 -0.35 0.71
N VAL A 151 -4.63 -0.40 -0.16
CA VAL A 151 -3.63 0.66 -0.36
C VAL A 151 -3.80 1.27 -1.74
N ASP A 152 -3.98 2.58 -1.80
CA ASP A 152 -3.98 3.37 -3.05
C ASP A 152 -2.97 4.51 -2.90
N ALA A 153 -1.80 4.38 -3.51
CA ALA A 153 -0.76 5.40 -3.48
C ALA A 153 -0.54 6.00 -4.87
N SER A 154 -0.61 7.33 -4.96
CA SER A 154 -0.48 8.04 -6.24
C SER A 154 0.38 9.30 -6.14
N GLY A 155 1.05 9.63 -7.25
CA GLY A 155 1.88 10.83 -7.36
C GLY A 155 3.16 10.80 -6.54
N ILE A 156 3.65 9.63 -6.16
CA ILE A 156 4.92 9.45 -5.46
C ILE A 156 6.07 9.43 -6.46
N ALA A 157 7.08 10.25 -6.20
CA ALA A 157 8.26 10.42 -7.06
C ALA A 157 9.56 10.49 -6.24
N GLY A 158 9.58 9.80 -5.11
CA GLY A 158 10.69 9.74 -4.17
C GLY A 158 11.70 8.64 -4.48
N PRO A 159 12.68 8.47 -3.61
CA PRO A 159 13.70 7.44 -3.79
C PRO A 159 13.16 6.01 -3.58
N GLU A 160 12.21 5.83 -2.67
CA GLU A 160 11.75 4.49 -2.27
C GLU A 160 10.24 4.47 -2.02
N LEU A 161 9.60 3.40 -2.49
CA LEU A 161 8.23 3.04 -2.16
C LEU A 161 8.20 1.57 -1.75
N ARG A 162 7.81 1.29 -0.51
CA ARG A 162 7.67 -0.05 0.02
C ARG A 162 6.24 -0.27 0.53
N VAL A 163 5.64 -1.39 0.15
CA VAL A 163 4.30 -1.79 0.61
C VAL A 163 4.34 -3.24 1.07
N GLU A 164 3.93 -3.49 2.31
CA GLU A 164 3.74 -4.82 2.85
C GLU A 164 2.26 -5.04 3.18
N THR A 165 1.67 -6.13 2.69
CA THR A 165 0.27 -6.45 2.97
C THR A 165 0.07 -7.94 3.19
N VAL A 166 -0.85 -8.29 4.09
CA VAL A 166 -1.28 -9.69 4.22
C VAL A 166 -2.48 -9.94 3.30
N SER A 167 -3.48 -9.07 3.32
CA SER A 167 -4.64 -9.17 2.44
C SER A 167 -5.20 -7.77 2.17
N GLY A 168 -5.44 -7.48 0.94
CA GLY A 168 -5.94 -6.18 0.51
C GLY A 168 -5.34 -5.81 -0.84
N LYS A 169 -6.13 -5.14 -1.64
CA LYS A 169 -5.67 -4.70 -2.95
C LYS A 169 -4.65 -3.57 -2.80
N VAL A 170 -3.52 -3.69 -3.51
CA VAL A 170 -2.50 -2.66 -3.62
C VAL A 170 -2.57 -2.03 -4.99
N LYS A 171 -2.81 -0.72 -5.05
CA LYS A 171 -2.79 0.06 -6.28
C LYS A 171 -1.78 1.19 -6.16
N LEU A 172 -0.82 1.20 -7.09
CA LEU A 172 0.29 2.15 -7.07
C LEU A 172 0.37 2.92 -8.39
N GLU A 173 0.54 4.24 -8.29
CA GLU A 173 0.91 5.11 -9.38
C GLU A 173 2.14 5.93 -8.97
N ALA A 174 3.34 5.47 -9.35
CA ALA A 174 4.58 6.01 -8.82
C ALA A 174 5.70 6.06 -9.87
N LYS A 175 6.66 6.98 -9.63
CA LYS A 175 7.92 7.07 -10.37
C LYS A 175 9.06 7.12 -9.36
N VAL A 176 9.61 5.96 -9.03
CA VAL A 176 10.58 5.82 -7.93
C VAL A 176 11.86 5.15 -8.41
N ARG A 177 12.91 5.20 -7.61
CA ARG A 177 14.11 4.41 -7.89
C ARG A 177 13.95 2.97 -7.43
N GLU A 178 13.54 2.80 -6.18
CA GLU A 178 13.35 1.49 -5.57
C GLU A 178 11.87 1.27 -5.26
N LEU A 179 11.30 0.19 -5.76
CA LEU A 179 9.96 -0.27 -5.46
C LEU A 179 10.03 -1.68 -4.88
N ALA A 180 9.39 -1.89 -3.74
CA ALA A 180 9.22 -3.21 -3.16
C ALA A 180 7.74 -3.40 -2.73
N VAL A 181 7.12 -4.48 -3.16
CA VAL A 181 5.76 -4.83 -2.79
C VAL A 181 5.71 -6.29 -2.38
N ASP A 182 5.40 -6.52 -1.11
CA ASP A 182 5.30 -7.84 -0.50
C ASP A 182 3.84 -8.12 -0.12
N SER A 183 3.21 -9.16 -0.69
CA SER A 183 1.81 -9.51 -0.47
C SER A 183 1.64 -10.99 -0.14
N VAL A 184 0.73 -11.33 0.76
CA VAL A 184 0.36 -12.74 0.97
C VAL A 184 -0.82 -13.13 0.06
N SER A 185 -1.89 -12.34 0.02
CA SER A 185 -3.08 -12.67 -0.77
C SER A 185 -3.76 -11.47 -1.44
N GLY A 186 -3.12 -10.32 -1.43
CA GLY A 186 -3.62 -9.12 -2.10
C GLY A 186 -3.12 -8.98 -3.52
N ASN A 187 -4.01 -8.62 -4.43
CA ASN A 187 -3.61 -8.30 -5.81
C ASN A 187 -2.87 -6.96 -5.86
N ILE A 188 -1.85 -6.91 -6.72
CA ILE A 188 -0.99 -5.74 -6.91
C ILE A 188 -1.23 -5.19 -8.32
N ASP A 189 -1.66 -3.92 -8.39
CA ASP A 189 -1.75 -3.15 -9.62
C ASP A 189 -0.76 -1.98 -9.56
N MET A 190 0.23 -1.93 -10.45
CA MET A 190 1.21 -0.85 -10.49
C MET A 190 1.26 -0.20 -11.86
N ASN A 191 1.23 1.15 -11.87
CA ASN A 191 1.46 1.97 -13.06
C ASN A 191 2.59 2.97 -12.80
N GLY A 192 3.53 3.14 -13.74
CA GLY A 192 4.58 4.15 -13.60
C GLY A 192 5.95 3.74 -14.02
N SER A 193 6.96 3.97 -13.18
CA SER A 193 8.34 3.56 -13.47
C SER A 193 9.14 3.32 -12.19
N ALA A 194 10.10 2.39 -12.28
CA ALA A 194 11.07 2.16 -11.23
C ALA A 194 12.42 1.76 -11.86
N ASP A 195 13.53 2.17 -11.24
CA ASP A 195 14.85 1.70 -11.65
C ASP A 195 15.03 0.23 -11.25
N HIS A 196 14.58 -0.11 -10.04
CA HIS A 196 14.52 -1.47 -9.51
C HIS A 196 13.15 -1.70 -8.88
N ALA A 197 12.44 -2.72 -9.34
CA ALA A 197 11.14 -3.11 -8.81
C ALA A 197 11.13 -4.57 -8.41
N LYS A 198 10.68 -4.84 -7.19
CA LYS A 198 10.53 -6.18 -6.65
C LYS A 198 9.09 -6.41 -6.21
N PHE A 199 8.52 -7.53 -6.64
CA PHE A 199 7.19 -7.97 -6.28
C PHE A 199 7.24 -9.39 -5.73
N GLU A 200 6.81 -9.59 -4.50
CA GLU A 200 6.67 -10.90 -3.88
C GLU A 200 5.21 -11.16 -3.53
N SER A 201 4.67 -12.31 -3.97
CA SER A 201 3.30 -12.68 -3.68
C SER A 201 3.17 -14.16 -3.35
N VAL A 202 2.31 -14.52 -2.41
CA VAL A 202 2.01 -15.94 -2.19
C VAL A 202 0.84 -16.38 -3.07
N SER A 203 -0.26 -15.62 -3.14
CA SER A 203 -1.44 -16.00 -3.92
C SER A 203 -2.17 -14.82 -4.58
N GLY A 204 -1.62 -13.65 -4.58
CA GLY A 204 -2.17 -12.49 -5.27
C GLY A 204 -1.57 -12.28 -6.65
N ASP A 205 -2.38 -11.85 -7.60
CA ASP A 205 -1.91 -11.51 -8.93
C ASP A 205 -1.14 -10.20 -8.95
N VAL A 206 -0.14 -10.12 -9.82
CA VAL A 206 0.66 -8.92 -10.07
C VAL A 206 0.37 -8.40 -11.48
N ARG A 207 -0.20 -7.20 -11.58
CA ARG A 207 -0.38 -6.47 -12.85
C ARG A 207 0.48 -5.24 -12.87
N LEU A 208 1.34 -5.16 -13.86
CA LEU A 208 2.32 -4.10 -13.99
C LEU A 208 2.24 -3.43 -15.36
N ARG A 209 2.12 -2.10 -15.37
CA ARG A 209 2.31 -1.25 -16.56
C ARG A 209 3.37 -0.23 -16.25
N ALA A 210 4.62 -0.55 -16.57
CA ALA A 210 5.72 0.27 -16.13
C ALA A 210 6.82 0.39 -17.19
N GLY A 211 7.66 1.41 -17.02
CA GLY A 211 8.95 1.51 -17.66
C GLY A 211 10.05 1.53 -16.62
N GLY A 212 11.26 1.15 -17.00
CA GLY A 212 12.34 1.27 -16.05
C GLY A 212 13.51 0.33 -16.34
N GLY A 213 14.11 -0.12 -15.25
CA GLY A 213 15.36 -0.85 -15.28
C GLY A 213 15.20 -2.35 -15.08
N GLU A 214 15.06 -2.75 -13.84
CA GLU A 214 15.13 -4.14 -13.43
C GLU A 214 13.85 -4.53 -12.67
N PHE A 215 13.27 -5.65 -13.05
CA PHE A 215 12.03 -6.15 -12.48
C PHE A 215 12.24 -7.56 -11.95
N LYS A 216 11.85 -7.78 -10.70
CA LYS A 216 11.88 -9.09 -10.07
C LYS A 216 10.48 -9.48 -9.60
N PHE A 217 10.06 -10.69 -9.95
CA PHE A 217 8.77 -11.26 -9.58
C PHE A 217 9.00 -12.62 -8.92
N ASP A 218 8.57 -12.77 -7.69
CA ASP A 218 8.57 -14.04 -6.97
C ASP A 218 7.15 -14.35 -6.52
N THR A 219 6.50 -15.37 -7.09
CA THR A 219 5.15 -15.76 -6.71
C THR A 219 5.07 -17.24 -6.36
N VAL A 220 4.06 -17.64 -5.59
CA VAL A 220 3.80 -19.06 -5.37
C VAL A 220 2.65 -19.53 -6.25
N SER A 221 1.53 -18.83 -6.26
CA SER A 221 0.35 -19.22 -7.04
C SER A 221 -0.42 -18.05 -7.67
N GLY A 222 0.17 -16.88 -7.73
CA GLY A 222 -0.39 -15.72 -8.41
C GLY A 222 0.14 -15.56 -9.82
N ASP A 223 -0.71 -15.07 -10.70
CA ASP A 223 -0.31 -14.74 -12.07
C ASP A 223 0.44 -13.40 -12.13
N VAL A 224 1.40 -13.31 -13.03
CA VAL A 224 2.14 -12.08 -13.34
C VAL A 224 1.82 -11.63 -14.75
N ASP A 225 1.25 -10.43 -14.89
CA ASP A 225 0.97 -9.77 -16.16
C ASP A 225 1.73 -8.44 -16.21
N ALA A 226 2.86 -8.41 -16.93
CA ALA A 226 3.76 -7.28 -17.00
C ALA A 226 3.87 -6.71 -18.41
N GLU A 227 3.29 -5.52 -18.60
CA GLU A 227 3.46 -4.70 -19.82
C GLU A 227 4.55 -3.65 -19.56
N LEU A 228 5.76 -3.88 -20.07
CA LEU A 228 6.92 -3.04 -19.82
C LEU A 228 7.23 -2.15 -21.03
N ALA A 229 7.25 -0.83 -20.83
CA ALA A 229 7.63 0.08 -21.92
C ALA A 229 9.07 -0.18 -22.36
N THR A 230 10.00 -0.25 -21.39
CA THR A 230 11.41 -0.64 -21.61
C THR A 230 11.91 -1.38 -20.38
N TYR A 231 12.88 -2.28 -20.54
CA TYR A 231 13.52 -2.96 -19.41
C TYR A 231 14.97 -3.38 -19.74
N ARG A 232 15.80 -3.50 -18.70
CA ARG A 232 17.17 -4.03 -18.75
C ARG A 232 17.23 -5.46 -18.23
N ALA A 233 16.48 -5.76 -17.17
CA ALA A 233 16.45 -7.11 -16.63
C ALA A 233 15.03 -7.47 -16.14
N ILE A 234 14.68 -8.72 -16.34
CA ILE A 234 13.52 -9.38 -15.74
C ILE A 234 14.02 -10.67 -15.10
N THR A 235 13.72 -10.86 -13.83
CA THR A 235 13.89 -12.14 -13.13
C THR A 235 12.53 -12.57 -12.59
N GLY A 236 12.02 -13.69 -13.03
CA GLY A 236 10.70 -14.18 -12.64
C GLY A 236 10.76 -15.61 -12.10
N GLY A 237 10.16 -15.86 -10.95
CA GLY A 237 10.00 -17.18 -10.36
C GLY A 237 8.55 -17.42 -9.93
N THR A 238 7.96 -18.57 -10.34
CA THR A 238 6.66 -18.98 -9.83
C THR A 238 6.59 -20.49 -9.60
N VAL A 239 5.76 -20.92 -8.67
CA VAL A 239 5.51 -22.36 -8.48
C VAL A 239 4.34 -22.82 -9.34
N SER A 240 3.22 -22.07 -9.38
CA SER A 240 2.04 -22.49 -10.13
C SER A 240 1.20 -21.33 -10.69
N GLY A 241 1.81 -20.23 -11.05
CA GLY A 241 1.16 -19.10 -11.72
C GLY A 241 1.69 -18.91 -13.13
N ASP A 242 0.88 -18.33 -13.98
CA ASP A 242 1.28 -17.95 -15.33
C ASP A 242 2.06 -16.63 -15.34
N MET A 243 3.07 -16.54 -16.21
CA MET A 243 3.79 -15.31 -16.46
C MET A 243 3.56 -14.81 -17.87
N ARG A 244 2.95 -13.63 -18.01
CA ARG A 244 2.81 -12.90 -19.29
C ARG A 244 3.65 -11.66 -19.24
N LEU A 245 4.70 -11.66 -20.06
CA LEU A 245 5.70 -10.61 -20.09
C LEU A 245 5.75 -9.99 -21.48
N SER A 246 5.56 -8.69 -21.55
CA SER A 246 5.64 -7.96 -22.82
C SER A 246 6.42 -6.66 -22.63
N GLY A 247 7.17 -6.24 -23.67
CA GLY A 247 7.89 -4.98 -23.54
C GLY A 247 9.02 -4.82 -24.57
N THR A 248 9.76 -3.73 -24.43
CA THR A 248 10.92 -3.44 -25.28
C THR A 248 12.19 -3.66 -24.45
N PRO A 249 12.95 -4.74 -24.73
CA PRO A 249 14.20 -4.98 -24.04
C PRO A 249 15.28 -3.95 -24.44
N ALA A 250 16.14 -3.60 -23.50
CA ALA A 250 17.42 -2.98 -23.85
C ALA A 250 18.24 -3.97 -24.70
N ARG A 251 19.19 -3.47 -25.46
CA ARG A 251 19.99 -4.31 -26.39
C ARG A 251 20.70 -5.48 -25.71
N ASP A 252 21.16 -5.25 -24.47
CA ASP A 252 21.87 -6.22 -23.62
C ASP A 252 20.97 -6.74 -22.48
N ALA A 253 19.67 -6.74 -22.70
CA ALA A 253 18.69 -7.16 -21.69
C ALA A 253 18.92 -8.59 -21.22
N ARG A 254 18.54 -8.84 -19.97
CA ARG A 254 18.52 -10.17 -19.36
C ARG A 254 17.11 -10.52 -18.93
N VAL A 255 16.64 -11.65 -19.38
CA VAL A 255 15.35 -12.22 -18.97
C VAL A 255 15.62 -13.62 -18.47
N GLU A 256 15.26 -13.89 -17.23
CA GLU A 256 15.39 -15.17 -16.58
C GLU A 256 14.05 -15.50 -15.90
N VAL A 257 13.38 -16.53 -16.39
CA VAL A 257 12.06 -16.93 -15.92
C VAL A 257 12.05 -18.42 -15.66
N GLU A 258 11.72 -18.80 -14.44
CA GLU A 258 11.63 -20.17 -14.00
C GLU A 258 10.25 -20.46 -13.42
N THR A 259 9.59 -21.51 -13.91
CA THR A 259 8.32 -21.94 -13.32
C THR A 259 8.30 -23.44 -13.07
N MET A 260 7.55 -23.87 -12.06
CA MET A 260 7.38 -25.30 -11.84
C MET A 260 6.12 -25.80 -12.56
N SER A 261 5.03 -25.07 -12.50
CA SER A 261 3.76 -25.47 -13.13
C SER A 261 2.95 -24.25 -13.53
N GLY A 262 3.35 -23.61 -14.60
CA GLY A 262 2.70 -22.43 -15.13
C GLY A 262 3.21 -22.12 -16.52
N ASP A 263 2.41 -21.44 -17.30
CA ASP A 263 2.75 -21.07 -18.66
C ASP A 263 3.56 -19.79 -18.67
N VAL A 264 4.54 -19.72 -19.58
CA VAL A 264 5.37 -18.54 -19.78
C VAL A 264 5.10 -17.99 -21.18
N ASN A 265 4.55 -16.77 -21.21
CA ASN A 265 4.29 -16.03 -22.45
C ASN A 265 5.20 -14.82 -22.52
N LEU A 266 6.06 -14.75 -23.53
CA LEU A 266 7.00 -13.65 -23.74
C LEU A 266 6.79 -13.01 -25.09
N ASP A 267 6.33 -11.75 -25.11
CA ASP A 267 6.14 -10.96 -26.31
C ASP A 267 7.34 -10.01 -26.53
N LEU A 268 8.06 -10.20 -27.59
CA LEU A 268 9.24 -9.42 -27.95
C LEU A 268 9.03 -8.66 -29.27
N PRO A 269 9.61 -7.46 -29.42
CA PRO A 269 9.65 -6.80 -30.72
C PRO A 269 10.44 -7.64 -31.73
N GLY A 270 10.06 -7.55 -33.01
CA GLY A 270 10.68 -8.37 -34.05
C GLY A 270 12.16 -8.12 -34.28
N ASP A 271 12.71 -6.99 -33.83
CA ASP A 271 14.12 -6.59 -33.85
C ASP A 271 14.85 -6.86 -32.52
N ALA A 272 14.23 -7.60 -31.58
CA ALA A 272 14.89 -8.01 -30.34
C ALA A 272 16.17 -8.79 -30.64
N SER A 273 17.19 -8.54 -29.80
CA SER A 273 18.52 -9.14 -29.96
C SER A 273 18.94 -9.89 -28.72
N GLY A 274 19.47 -11.09 -28.87
CA GLY A 274 19.93 -11.89 -27.74
C GLY A 274 20.11 -13.36 -28.05
N GLN A 275 20.67 -14.06 -27.09
CA GLN A 275 20.72 -15.52 -27.07
C GLN A 275 19.48 -15.99 -26.30
N LEU A 276 18.64 -16.76 -26.98
CA LEU A 276 17.41 -17.32 -26.43
C LEU A 276 17.63 -18.80 -26.12
N HIS A 277 17.45 -19.14 -24.86
CA HIS A 277 17.39 -20.52 -24.38
C HIS A 277 16.01 -20.71 -23.70
N ALA A 278 15.25 -21.69 -24.15
CA ALA A 278 13.97 -22.02 -23.57
C ALA A 278 13.84 -23.54 -23.42
N GLU A 279 13.35 -24.00 -22.29
CA GLU A 279 13.21 -25.43 -22.00
C GLU A 279 11.91 -25.71 -21.23
N THR A 280 11.20 -26.77 -21.64
CA THR A 280 10.07 -27.33 -20.89
C THR A 280 10.26 -28.83 -20.77
N PHE A 281 10.05 -29.37 -19.55
CA PHE A 281 10.11 -30.80 -19.32
C PHE A 281 8.80 -31.52 -19.75
N SER A 282 7.65 -30.92 -19.46
CA SER A 282 6.34 -31.49 -19.80
C SER A 282 5.40 -30.40 -20.27
N GLY A 283 5.47 -30.06 -21.54
CA GLY A 283 4.65 -29.03 -22.15
C GLY A 283 5.02 -28.79 -23.60
N SER A 284 4.42 -27.79 -24.20
CA SER A 284 4.77 -27.33 -25.55
C SER A 284 5.72 -26.15 -25.50
N LEU A 285 6.54 -26.01 -26.53
CA LEU A 285 7.39 -24.86 -26.77
C LEU A 285 7.10 -24.31 -28.16
N ASP A 286 6.51 -23.13 -28.22
CA ASP A 286 6.09 -22.47 -29.46
C ASP A 286 6.77 -21.12 -29.59
N THR A 287 7.37 -20.82 -30.74
CA THR A 287 8.17 -19.61 -30.90
C THR A 287 8.27 -19.14 -32.35
N ASP A 288 8.23 -17.81 -32.51
CA ASP A 288 8.52 -17.15 -33.78
C ASP A 288 10.04 -16.93 -34.04
N PHE A 289 10.91 -17.27 -33.06
CA PHE A 289 12.35 -16.99 -33.10
C PHE A 289 13.21 -18.22 -33.33
N GLY A 290 12.65 -19.30 -33.84
CA GLY A 290 13.41 -20.51 -34.13
C GLY A 290 12.51 -21.74 -34.20
N LYS A 291 13.11 -22.89 -34.05
CA LYS A 291 12.40 -24.18 -33.99
C LYS A 291 12.83 -24.91 -32.72
N ALA A 292 11.87 -25.28 -31.93
CA ALA A 292 12.12 -26.15 -30.78
C ALA A 292 12.61 -27.53 -31.25
N ALA A 293 13.60 -28.06 -30.56
CA ALA A 293 14.08 -29.42 -30.73
C ALA A 293 13.40 -30.37 -29.74
N GLU A 294 13.06 -31.54 -30.23
CA GLU A 294 12.65 -32.66 -29.36
C GLU A 294 13.88 -33.49 -29.03
N PRO A 295 14.07 -33.91 -27.79
CA PRO A 295 15.22 -34.76 -27.44
C PRO A 295 15.11 -36.13 -28.11
N ASP A 296 16.22 -36.71 -28.45
CA ASP A 296 16.28 -38.06 -29.07
C ASP A 296 15.69 -39.15 -28.16
N ARG A 297 15.65 -38.92 -26.85
CA ARG A 297 15.05 -39.80 -25.84
C ARG A 297 14.54 -39.00 -24.64
N GLY A 298 13.32 -39.33 -24.18
CA GLY A 298 12.71 -38.74 -23.00
C GLY A 298 11.72 -37.61 -23.28
N PRO A 299 11.04 -37.12 -22.26
CA PRO A 299 10.17 -35.96 -22.35
C PRO A 299 11.00 -34.66 -22.45
N GLY A 300 10.35 -33.60 -22.86
CA GLY A 300 10.91 -32.25 -22.89
C GLY A 300 11.06 -31.67 -24.29
N ARG A 301 11.18 -30.38 -24.35
CA ARG A 301 11.48 -29.60 -25.55
C ARG A 301 12.45 -28.51 -25.18
N SER A 302 13.41 -28.26 -26.04
CA SER A 302 14.36 -27.18 -25.86
C SER A 302 14.52 -26.35 -27.09
N LEU A 303 14.88 -25.10 -26.92
CA LEU A 303 15.19 -24.14 -27.97
C LEU A 303 16.47 -23.42 -27.62
N GLU A 304 17.41 -23.46 -28.54
CA GLU A 304 18.57 -22.54 -28.59
C GLU A 304 18.48 -21.73 -29.85
N SER A 305 18.46 -20.44 -29.75
CA SER A 305 18.38 -19.53 -30.91
C SER A 305 19.12 -18.24 -30.63
N THR A 306 19.69 -17.67 -31.68
CA THR A 306 20.30 -16.35 -31.64
C THR A 306 19.42 -15.37 -32.40
N MET A 307 18.95 -14.34 -31.70
CA MET A 307 18.18 -13.26 -32.27
C MET A 307 19.07 -12.06 -32.50
N GLY A 308 18.94 -11.42 -33.67
CA GLY A 308 19.72 -10.23 -34.00
C GLY A 308 21.24 -10.46 -33.89
N ASP A 309 21.94 -9.62 -33.16
CA ASP A 309 23.39 -9.73 -32.92
C ASP A 309 23.77 -10.53 -31.65
N GLY A 310 22.78 -11.08 -30.94
CA GLY A 310 22.99 -11.93 -29.78
C GLY A 310 23.41 -11.21 -28.49
N ALA A 311 23.22 -9.90 -28.37
CA ALA A 311 23.74 -9.12 -27.27
C ALA A 311 23.01 -9.38 -25.94
N GLY A 312 21.70 -9.59 -25.97
CA GLY A 312 20.89 -9.92 -24.78
C GLY A 312 20.94 -11.40 -24.40
N ARG A 313 20.31 -11.76 -23.30
CA ARG A 313 20.14 -13.14 -22.82
C ARG A 313 18.72 -13.37 -22.36
N TYR A 314 18.09 -14.43 -22.85
CA TYR A 314 16.75 -14.85 -22.51
C TYR A 314 16.80 -16.31 -22.12
N HIS A 315 16.49 -16.61 -20.86
CA HIS A 315 16.44 -17.94 -20.30
C HIS A 315 15.05 -18.17 -19.72
N LEU A 316 14.33 -19.15 -20.29
CA LEU A 316 12.97 -19.48 -19.90
C LEU A 316 12.91 -20.98 -19.61
N GLU A 317 12.52 -21.35 -18.41
CA GLU A 317 12.41 -22.73 -17.97
C GLU A 317 11.07 -23.00 -17.31
N THR A 318 10.43 -24.09 -17.72
CA THR A 318 9.25 -24.61 -17.00
C THR A 318 9.35 -26.13 -16.84
N PHE A 319 8.95 -26.62 -15.67
CA PHE A 319 8.90 -28.06 -15.50
C PHE A 319 7.62 -28.66 -16.11
N SER A 320 6.47 -28.03 -15.88
CA SER A 320 5.19 -28.49 -16.41
C SER A 320 4.31 -27.32 -16.82
N GLY A 321 4.49 -26.84 -18.02
CA GLY A 321 3.76 -25.72 -18.59
C GLY A 321 4.24 -25.46 -20.02
N ASP A 322 3.49 -24.64 -20.72
CA ASP A 322 3.80 -24.24 -22.08
C ASP A 322 4.66 -22.96 -22.10
N ILE A 323 5.60 -22.90 -23.03
CA ILE A 323 6.36 -21.69 -23.29
C ILE A 323 5.97 -21.16 -24.66
N GLU A 324 5.49 -19.93 -24.69
CA GLU A 324 5.14 -19.24 -25.92
C GLU A 324 5.96 -17.94 -26.07
N ILE A 325 6.70 -17.81 -27.17
CA ILE A 325 7.54 -16.64 -27.45
C ILE A 325 7.12 -16.06 -28.81
N ARG A 326 6.47 -14.89 -28.77
CA ARG A 326 5.88 -14.25 -29.95
C ARG A 326 6.59 -12.98 -30.35
N LYS A 327 6.52 -12.71 -31.66
CA LYS A 327 6.88 -11.39 -32.23
C LYS A 327 5.65 -10.49 -32.21
N ARG A 328 5.81 -9.29 -31.66
CA ARG A 328 4.81 -8.23 -31.72
C ARG A 328 5.20 -7.10 -32.66
#